data_fa9d1a1b73122f8f007290cfb510c276
#
_entry.id   fa9d1a1b73122f8f007290cfb510c276
#
_cell.length_a   1.000
_cell.length_b   1.000
_cell.length_c   1.000
_cell.angle_alpha   90.00
_cell.angle_beta   90.00
_cell.angle_gamma   90.00
#
_symmetry.space_group_name_H-M   'P 1'
#
loop_
_entity.id
_entity.type
_entity.pdbx_description
1 polymer ?
#
loop_
_entity_poly.entity_id
_entity_poly.type
_entity_poly.pdbx_seq_one_letter_code
_entity_poly.pdbx_strand_id
1 'polypeptide(L)'
;MNTTTKMPIYMDYSATTPVDPRVAEKMIPYITEHFGNPASRSHPYGWEAEDAVEEARGHIANLVNADPREIVFTSGATESNNLALKGIAQFYAERGKHIITVKTEHKAILDTARELERIGFEVTYLDVMENGLLDLNVLKAALRPDTILVSVMMVNNE
;
A
#
# COMPACT_ATOMS: atom_id res chain seq x y z
N MET A 1 -18.12 22.96 -40.73
CA MET A 1 -18.22 23.39 -39.30
C MET A 1 -17.49 22.36 -38.48
N ASN A 2 -16.27 22.65 -38.05
CA ASN A 2 -15.52 21.77 -37.14
C ASN A 2 -16.08 21.89 -35.72
N THR A 3 -16.98 21.02 -35.35
CA THR A 3 -17.35 20.85 -33.95
C THR A 3 -16.21 20.09 -33.24
N THR A 4 -15.25 20.84 -32.73
CA THR A 4 -14.30 20.27 -31.75
C THR A 4 -15.13 19.86 -30.54
N THR A 5 -15.40 18.56 -30.43
CA THR A 5 -16.03 17.98 -29.23
C THR A 5 -15.07 18.26 -28.08
N LYS A 6 -15.45 19.22 -27.21
CA LYS A 6 -14.66 19.55 -26.04
C LYS A 6 -14.68 18.33 -25.12
N MET A 7 -13.56 17.65 -24.98
CA MET A 7 -13.45 16.49 -24.08
C MET A 7 -13.85 16.92 -22.66
N PRO A 8 -14.61 16.09 -21.94
CA PRO A 8 -14.94 16.41 -20.54
C PRO A 8 -13.66 16.51 -19.71
N ILE A 9 -13.71 17.37 -18.69
CA ILE A 9 -12.61 17.49 -17.72
C ILE A 9 -12.69 16.23 -16.82
N TYR A 10 -11.61 15.47 -16.78
CA TYR A 10 -11.49 14.33 -15.87
C TYR A 10 -11.05 14.85 -14.49
N MET A 11 -11.82 14.52 -13.46
CA MET A 11 -11.60 15.03 -12.09
C MET A 11 -11.42 13.92 -11.05
N ASP A 12 -11.31 12.66 -11.46
CA ASP A 12 -11.16 11.51 -10.57
C ASP A 12 -9.72 10.96 -10.56
N TYR A 13 -8.76 11.85 -10.35
CA TYR A 13 -7.33 11.51 -10.35
C TYR A 13 -6.92 10.64 -9.15
N SER A 14 -7.76 10.51 -8.13
CA SER A 14 -7.53 9.57 -7.03
C SER A 14 -7.82 8.13 -7.42
N ALA A 15 -8.72 7.88 -8.36
CA ALA A 15 -9.00 6.55 -8.88
C ALA A 15 -7.91 6.10 -9.87
N THR A 16 -7.56 6.96 -10.84
CA THR A 16 -6.52 6.69 -11.82
C THR A 16 -5.97 7.98 -12.41
N THR A 17 -4.73 7.97 -12.87
CA THR A 17 -4.07 9.12 -13.46
C THR A 17 -3.19 8.67 -14.64
N PRO A 18 -2.93 9.54 -15.63
CA PRO A 18 -1.97 9.23 -16.69
C PRO A 18 -0.59 8.91 -16.10
N VAL A 19 0.08 7.94 -16.70
CA VAL A 19 1.48 7.65 -16.38
C VAL A 19 2.34 8.84 -16.84
N ASP A 20 3.23 9.33 -15.99
CA ASP A 20 4.21 10.36 -16.39
C ASP A 20 5.02 9.86 -17.60
N PRO A 21 5.16 10.65 -18.66
CA PRO A 21 5.89 10.21 -19.87
C PRO A 21 7.30 9.69 -19.58
N ARG A 22 8.01 10.27 -18.61
CA ARG A 22 9.36 9.82 -18.20
C ARG A 22 9.33 8.44 -17.57
N VAL A 23 8.25 8.12 -16.83
CA VAL A 23 8.02 6.79 -16.25
C VAL A 23 7.67 5.79 -17.34
N ALA A 24 6.75 6.15 -18.24
CA ALA A 24 6.39 5.31 -19.39
C ALA A 24 7.60 4.94 -20.25
N GLU A 25 8.47 5.92 -20.55
CA GLU A 25 9.72 5.71 -21.28
C GLU A 25 10.64 4.67 -20.62
N LYS A 26 10.71 4.67 -19.29
CA LYS A 26 11.48 3.68 -18.53
C LYS A 26 10.82 2.30 -18.47
N MET A 27 9.49 2.23 -18.52
CA MET A 27 8.74 0.95 -18.42
C MET A 27 8.70 0.20 -19.75
N ILE A 28 8.59 0.89 -20.90
CA ILE A 28 8.40 0.29 -22.23
C ILE A 28 9.47 -0.76 -22.56
N PRO A 29 10.79 -0.54 -22.35
CA PRO A 29 11.81 -1.55 -22.64
C PRO A 29 11.60 -2.87 -21.89
N TYR A 30 11.10 -2.84 -20.66
CA TYR A 30 10.82 -4.05 -19.87
C TYR A 30 9.57 -4.81 -20.33
N ILE A 31 8.73 -4.19 -21.13
CA ILE A 31 7.55 -4.84 -21.74
C ILE A 31 7.93 -5.47 -23.10
N THR A 32 8.88 -4.90 -23.83
CA THR A 32 9.17 -5.24 -25.23
C THR A 32 10.52 -5.90 -25.47
N GLU A 33 11.54 -5.59 -24.66
CA GLU A 33 12.93 -5.99 -24.93
C GLU A 33 13.53 -6.77 -23.73
N HIS A 34 13.45 -6.23 -22.52
CA HIS A 34 14.04 -6.76 -21.28
C HIS A 34 13.02 -7.55 -20.46
N PHE A 35 12.33 -8.49 -21.07
CA PHE A 35 11.18 -9.23 -20.49
C PHE A 35 11.59 -10.43 -19.63
N GLY A 36 12.85 -10.50 -19.17
CA GLY A 36 13.35 -11.62 -18.36
C GLY A 36 12.59 -11.78 -17.04
N ASN A 37 12.52 -13.01 -16.55
CA ASN A 37 11.97 -13.30 -15.22
C ASN A 37 13.08 -13.14 -14.17
N PRO A 38 12.99 -12.22 -13.20
CA PRO A 38 14.01 -12.00 -12.18
C PRO A 38 14.22 -13.21 -11.24
N ALA A 39 13.28 -14.15 -11.20
CA ALA A 39 13.45 -15.39 -10.46
C ALA A 39 14.30 -16.46 -11.20
N SER A 40 14.61 -16.25 -12.47
CA SER A 40 15.39 -17.17 -13.29
C SER A 40 16.88 -16.95 -13.11
N ARG A 41 17.54 -17.79 -12.31
CA ARG A 41 18.96 -17.67 -11.95
C ARG A 41 19.94 -18.34 -12.90
N SER A 42 19.48 -19.04 -13.95
CA SER A 42 20.30 -19.90 -14.79
C SER A 42 20.74 -19.28 -16.11
N HIS A 43 20.32 -18.04 -16.42
CA HIS A 43 20.60 -17.42 -17.72
C HIS A 43 20.60 -15.87 -17.63
N PRO A 44 21.27 -15.18 -18.58
CA PRO A 44 21.47 -13.74 -18.55
C PRO A 44 20.18 -12.91 -18.50
N TYR A 45 19.12 -13.32 -19.19
CA TYR A 45 17.82 -12.60 -19.14
C TYR A 45 17.25 -12.49 -17.72
N GLY A 46 17.43 -13.55 -16.91
CA GLY A 46 17.01 -13.51 -15.52
C GLY A 46 17.88 -12.57 -14.66
N TRP A 47 19.19 -12.60 -14.88
CA TRP A 47 20.14 -11.74 -14.15
C TRP A 47 19.90 -10.26 -14.46
N GLU A 48 19.71 -9.90 -15.72
CA GLU A 48 19.39 -8.53 -16.13
C GLU A 48 18.07 -8.04 -15.49
N ALA A 49 17.06 -8.89 -15.46
CA ALA A 49 15.79 -8.55 -14.81
C ALA A 49 15.94 -8.42 -13.27
N GLU A 50 16.75 -9.29 -12.62
CA GLU A 50 17.05 -9.21 -11.20
C GLU A 50 17.76 -7.90 -10.86
N ASP A 51 18.80 -7.53 -11.62
CA ASP A 51 19.54 -6.28 -11.45
C ASP A 51 18.62 -5.07 -11.55
N ALA A 52 17.72 -5.03 -12.54
CA ALA A 52 16.76 -3.95 -12.70
C ALA A 52 15.76 -3.84 -11.53
N VAL A 53 15.30 -4.96 -11.00
CA VAL A 53 14.42 -4.98 -9.82
C VAL A 53 15.16 -4.49 -8.58
N GLU A 54 16.41 -4.90 -8.37
CA GLU A 54 17.20 -4.46 -7.22
C GLU A 54 17.60 -2.97 -7.32
N GLU A 55 17.87 -2.45 -8.52
CA GLU A 55 18.06 -1.00 -8.74
C GLU A 55 16.79 -0.23 -8.37
N ALA A 56 15.62 -0.65 -8.86
CA ALA A 56 14.33 -0.03 -8.53
C ALA A 56 14.04 -0.09 -7.02
N ARG A 57 14.35 -1.21 -6.37
CA ARG A 57 14.23 -1.39 -4.92
C ARG A 57 15.10 -0.39 -4.17
N GLY A 58 16.33 -0.21 -4.60
CA GLY A 58 17.26 0.77 -4.03
C GLY A 58 16.74 2.21 -4.16
N HIS A 59 16.17 2.57 -5.30
CA HIS A 59 15.56 3.88 -5.51
C HIS A 59 14.39 4.15 -4.54
N ILE A 60 13.50 3.17 -4.37
CA ILE A 60 12.37 3.29 -3.42
C ILE A 60 12.88 3.38 -1.98
N ALA A 61 13.82 2.52 -1.59
CA ALA A 61 14.40 2.52 -0.26
C ALA A 61 15.04 3.88 0.09
N ASN A 62 15.82 4.44 -0.82
CA ASN A 62 16.42 5.76 -0.67
C ASN A 62 15.36 6.88 -0.52
N LEU A 63 14.26 6.81 -1.29
CA LEU A 63 13.19 7.80 -1.23
C LEU A 63 12.50 7.83 0.14
N VAL A 64 12.32 6.66 0.77
CA VAL A 64 11.64 6.54 2.08
C VAL A 64 12.60 6.39 3.26
N ASN A 65 13.91 6.50 3.02
CA ASN A 65 14.97 6.34 4.01
C ASN A 65 14.90 4.97 4.74
N ALA A 66 14.76 3.91 3.97
CA ALA A 66 14.71 2.53 4.43
C ALA A 66 15.90 1.71 3.88
N ASP A 67 16.13 0.52 4.44
CA ASP A 67 17.02 -0.48 3.85
C ASP A 67 16.31 -1.14 2.64
N PRO A 68 16.99 -1.42 1.51
CA PRO A 68 16.37 -2.12 0.38
C PRO A 68 15.66 -3.43 0.75
N ARG A 69 16.13 -4.15 1.77
CA ARG A 69 15.50 -5.38 2.29
C ARG A 69 14.13 -5.15 2.97
N GLU A 70 13.82 -3.91 3.32
CA GLU A 70 12.52 -3.53 3.89
C GLU A 70 11.47 -3.23 2.82
N ILE A 71 11.87 -3.16 1.53
CA ILE A 71 10.96 -2.89 0.43
C ILE A 71 10.40 -4.21 -0.12
N VAL A 72 9.09 -4.32 -0.14
CA VAL A 72 8.37 -5.47 -0.71
C VAL A 72 7.48 -4.98 -1.85
N PHE A 73 7.75 -5.44 -3.07
CA PHE A 73 6.89 -5.18 -4.22
C PHE A 73 5.65 -6.06 -4.17
N THR A 74 4.50 -5.47 -4.42
CA THR A 74 3.20 -6.14 -4.45
C THR A 74 2.44 -5.73 -5.72
N SER A 75 1.34 -6.42 -6.01
CA SER A 75 0.48 -6.11 -7.15
C SER A 75 -0.34 -4.82 -6.97
N GLY A 76 -0.35 -4.24 -5.77
CA GLY A 76 -1.08 -3.01 -5.48
C GLY A 76 -1.39 -2.82 -4.00
N ALA A 77 -2.05 -1.70 -3.68
CA ALA A 77 -2.32 -1.30 -2.30
C ALA A 77 -3.13 -2.34 -1.51
N THR A 78 -4.09 -3.02 -2.14
CA THR A 78 -4.89 -4.06 -1.47
C THR A 78 -4.02 -5.21 -0.98
N GLU A 79 -3.09 -5.71 -1.80
CA GLU A 79 -2.15 -6.74 -1.38
C GLU A 79 -1.20 -6.23 -0.29
N SER A 80 -0.66 -5.02 -0.44
CA SER A 80 0.21 -4.41 0.55
C SER A 80 -0.47 -4.29 1.91
N ASN A 81 -1.71 -3.80 1.94
CA ASN A 81 -2.49 -3.67 3.17
C ASN A 81 -2.77 -5.04 3.83
N ASN A 82 -3.16 -6.04 3.03
CA ASN A 82 -3.37 -7.40 3.54
C ASN A 82 -2.08 -8.01 4.09
N LEU A 83 -0.96 -7.84 3.39
CA LEU A 83 0.35 -8.33 3.84
C LEU A 83 0.76 -7.67 5.16
N ALA A 84 0.61 -6.36 5.29
CA ALA A 84 0.95 -5.62 6.50
C ALA A 84 0.05 -6.02 7.67
N LEU A 85 -1.28 -5.94 7.53
CA LEU A 85 -2.20 -6.21 8.63
C LEU A 85 -2.14 -7.67 9.08
N LYS A 86 -2.25 -8.60 8.14
CA LYS A 86 -2.23 -10.05 8.47
C LYS A 86 -0.85 -10.50 8.94
N GLY A 87 0.21 -10.00 8.32
CA GLY A 87 1.59 -10.31 8.72
C GLY A 87 1.88 -9.86 10.16
N ILE A 88 1.56 -8.61 10.51
CA ILE A 88 1.74 -8.09 11.87
C ILE A 88 0.85 -8.84 12.86
N ALA A 89 -0.42 -9.05 12.53
CA ALA A 89 -1.35 -9.76 13.39
C ALA A 89 -0.84 -11.16 13.74
N GLN A 90 -0.40 -11.92 12.74
CA GLN A 90 0.13 -13.27 12.95
C GLN A 90 1.46 -13.27 13.71
N PHE A 91 2.39 -12.38 13.34
CA PHE A 91 3.72 -12.32 13.96
C PHE A 91 3.67 -11.93 15.43
N TYR A 92 2.78 -11.01 15.80
CA TYR A 92 2.65 -10.51 17.18
C TYR A 92 1.50 -11.14 17.97
N ALA A 93 0.84 -12.18 17.48
CA ALA A 93 -0.33 -12.80 18.08
C ALA A 93 -0.12 -13.25 19.56
N GLU A 94 1.12 -13.60 19.92
CA GLU A 94 1.47 -13.96 21.32
C GLU A 94 1.68 -12.74 22.23
N ARG A 95 1.91 -11.53 21.66
CA ARG A 95 2.11 -10.29 22.41
C ARG A 95 0.81 -9.55 22.66
N GLY A 96 -0.16 -9.75 21.78
CA GLY A 96 -1.46 -9.11 21.89
C GLY A 96 -2.34 -9.40 20.69
N LYS A 97 -3.62 -9.05 20.81
CA LYS A 97 -4.62 -9.28 19.75
C LYS A 97 -5.46 -8.05 19.46
N HIS A 98 -5.04 -6.88 19.93
CA HIS A 98 -5.77 -5.65 19.70
C HIS A 98 -5.16 -4.82 18.57
N ILE A 99 -6.04 -4.37 17.66
CA ILE A 99 -5.71 -3.54 16.50
C ILE A 99 -6.58 -2.30 16.53
N ILE A 100 -6.03 -1.14 16.21
CA ILE A 100 -6.78 0.10 16.10
C ILE A 100 -6.73 0.58 14.64
N THR A 101 -7.88 0.98 14.12
CA THR A 101 -8.01 1.64 12.81
C THR A 101 -9.08 2.72 12.85
N VAL A 102 -9.35 3.41 11.75
CA VAL A 102 -10.41 4.41 11.65
C VAL A 102 -11.55 3.92 10.75
N LYS A 103 -12.77 4.40 11.01
CA LYS A 103 -13.97 4.00 10.24
C LYS A 103 -13.93 4.47 8.79
N THR A 104 -13.14 5.51 8.49
CA THR A 104 -12.98 6.10 7.16
C THR A 104 -11.87 5.45 6.34
N GLU A 105 -11.34 4.32 6.76
CA GLU A 105 -10.34 3.58 5.99
C GLU A 105 -10.91 3.01 4.68
N HIS A 106 -10.03 2.80 3.72
CA HIS A 106 -10.38 2.10 2.49
C HIS A 106 -10.88 0.68 2.79
N LYS A 107 -11.80 0.18 1.97
CA LYS A 107 -12.39 -1.16 2.09
C LYS A 107 -11.36 -2.29 2.28
N ALA A 108 -10.20 -2.20 1.63
CA ALA A 108 -9.11 -3.17 1.78
C ALA A 108 -8.61 -3.32 3.22
N ILE A 109 -8.62 -2.24 4.02
CA ILE A 109 -8.28 -2.27 5.44
C ILE A 109 -9.47 -2.81 6.25
N LEU A 110 -10.67 -2.25 6.04
CA LEU A 110 -11.86 -2.60 6.82
C LEU A 110 -12.23 -4.08 6.67
N ASP A 111 -12.19 -4.62 5.45
CA ASP A 111 -12.51 -6.03 5.20
C ASP A 111 -11.42 -6.95 5.80
N THR A 112 -10.15 -6.57 5.74
CA THR A 112 -9.07 -7.31 6.36
C THR A 112 -9.18 -7.28 7.91
N ALA A 113 -9.53 -6.13 8.48
CA ALA A 113 -9.76 -5.99 9.92
C ALA A 113 -10.92 -6.90 10.39
N ARG A 114 -12.06 -6.91 9.66
CA ARG A 114 -13.18 -7.82 9.95
C ARG A 114 -12.79 -9.30 9.86
N GLU A 115 -11.92 -9.65 8.93
CA GLU A 115 -11.42 -11.03 8.84
C GLU A 115 -10.52 -11.38 10.03
N LEU A 116 -9.69 -10.45 10.49
CA LEU A 116 -8.90 -10.63 11.71
C LEU A 116 -9.79 -10.81 12.94
N GLU A 117 -10.92 -10.09 13.05
CA GLU A 117 -11.90 -10.30 14.11
C GLU A 117 -12.46 -11.73 14.12
N ARG A 118 -12.75 -12.29 12.92
CA ARG A 118 -13.26 -13.68 12.81
C ARG A 118 -12.28 -14.73 13.32
N ILE A 119 -10.99 -14.44 13.27
CA ILE A 119 -9.94 -15.34 13.76
C ILE A 119 -9.45 -15.00 15.16
N GLY A 120 -10.18 -14.11 15.88
CA GLY A 120 -10.01 -13.86 17.31
C GLY A 120 -9.13 -12.69 17.68
N PHE A 121 -8.94 -11.72 16.77
CA PHE A 121 -8.41 -10.40 17.12
C PHE A 121 -9.55 -9.47 17.53
N GLU A 122 -9.21 -8.43 18.26
CA GLU A 122 -10.13 -7.34 18.61
C GLU A 122 -9.74 -6.10 17.82
N VAL A 123 -10.69 -5.44 17.15
CA VAL A 123 -10.45 -4.24 16.38
C VAL A 123 -11.25 -3.07 16.92
N THR A 124 -10.55 -1.98 17.27
CA THR A 124 -11.18 -0.71 17.60
C THR A 124 -11.21 0.18 16.35
N TYR A 125 -12.42 0.55 15.92
CA TYR A 125 -12.66 1.46 14.79
C TYR A 125 -12.96 2.85 15.35
N LEU A 126 -11.99 3.76 15.26
CA LEU A 126 -12.14 5.13 15.75
C LEU A 126 -12.92 5.99 14.74
N ASP A 127 -13.71 6.90 15.26
CA ASP A 127 -14.32 7.97 14.48
C ASP A 127 -13.31 9.07 14.18
N VAL A 128 -13.51 9.79 13.09
CA VAL A 128 -12.80 11.02 12.77
C VAL A 128 -13.66 12.23 13.12
N MET A 129 -13.04 13.38 13.33
CA MET A 129 -13.74 14.66 13.54
C MET A 129 -14.45 15.10 12.26
N GLU A 130 -15.34 16.08 12.35
CA GLU A 130 -16.07 16.64 11.20
C GLU A 130 -15.17 17.15 10.05
N ASN A 131 -13.93 17.54 10.39
CA ASN A 131 -12.92 17.95 9.42
C ASN A 131 -12.11 16.78 8.84
N GLY A 132 -12.46 15.54 9.17
CA GLY A 132 -11.81 14.32 8.69
C GLY A 132 -10.52 13.93 9.44
N LEU A 133 -10.07 14.71 10.42
CA LEU A 133 -8.87 14.40 11.20
C LEU A 133 -9.16 13.44 12.35
N LEU A 134 -8.21 12.56 12.64
CA LEU A 134 -8.23 11.73 13.84
C LEU A 134 -7.81 12.54 15.08
N ASP A 135 -8.64 12.52 16.13
CA ASP A 135 -8.24 13.07 17.42
C ASP A 135 -7.20 12.15 18.08
N LEU A 136 -5.99 12.66 18.26
CA LEU A 136 -4.90 11.90 18.88
C LEU A 136 -5.13 11.58 20.35
N ASN A 137 -5.99 12.32 21.05
CA ASN A 137 -6.35 11.99 22.43
C ASN A 137 -7.28 10.79 22.49
N VAL A 138 -8.21 10.68 21.52
CA VAL A 138 -9.07 9.51 21.37
C VAL A 138 -8.23 8.28 21.02
N LEU A 139 -7.27 8.41 20.09
CA LEU A 139 -6.34 7.33 19.78
C LEU A 139 -5.53 6.90 21.01
N LYS A 140 -4.97 7.86 21.76
CA LYS A 140 -4.20 7.55 22.99
C LYS A 140 -5.04 6.82 24.02
N ALA A 141 -6.32 7.22 24.20
CA ALA A 141 -7.24 6.58 25.13
C ALA A 141 -7.64 5.15 24.70
N ALA A 142 -7.60 4.86 23.39
CA ALA A 142 -7.90 3.54 22.83
C ALA A 142 -6.71 2.56 22.91
N LEU A 143 -5.49 3.05 23.13
CA LEU A 143 -4.31 2.18 23.27
C LEU A 143 -4.41 1.31 24.51
N ARG A 144 -4.15 0.02 24.35
CA ARG A 144 -4.16 -1.02 25.38
C ARG A 144 -2.78 -1.70 25.47
N PRO A 145 -2.45 -2.36 26.59
CA PRO A 145 -1.19 -3.11 26.69
C PRO A 145 -1.02 -4.22 25.64
N ASP A 146 -2.13 -4.75 25.13
CA ASP A 146 -2.19 -5.76 24.07
C ASP A 146 -2.42 -5.20 22.67
N THR A 147 -2.33 -3.88 22.48
CA THR A 147 -2.39 -3.25 21.14
C THR A 147 -1.10 -3.56 20.39
N ILE A 148 -1.22 -4.26 19.27
CA ILE A 148 -0.08 -4.66 18.42
C ILE A 148 0.03 -3.84 17.13
N LEU A 149 -1.03 -3.16 16.72
CA LEU A 149 -1.05 -2.38 15.48
C LEU A 149 -2.01 -1.20 15.59
N VAL A 150 -1.56 -0.06 15.07
CA VAL A 150 -2.40 1.09 14.73
C VAL A 150 -2.25 1.32 13.22
N SER A 151 -3.35 1.25 12.48
CA SER A 151 -3.40 1.44 11.03
C SER A 151 -4.31 2.61 10.70
N VAL A 152 -3.73 3.70 10.18
CA VAL A 152 -4.47 4.92 9.81
C VAL A 152 -3.92 5.44 8.49
N MET A 153 -4.79 5.64 7.51
CA MET A 153 -4.40 6.26 6.25
C MET A 153 -4.00 7.73 6.46
N MET A 154 -2.98 8.17 5.75
CA MET A 154 -2.49 9.53 5.86
C MET A 154 -3.43 10.54 5.18
N VAL A 155 -4.01 10.17 4.05
CA VAL A 155 -4.94 10.99 3.25
C VAL A 155 -6.03 10.09 2.71
N ASN A 156 -7.29 10.47 2.97
CA ASN A 156 -8.46 9.82 2.36
C ASN A 156 -8.88 10.59 1.11
N ASN A 157 -9.22 9.88 0.05
CA ASN A 157 -9.71 10.43 -1.21
C ASN A 157 -11.24 10.49 -1.31
N GLU A 158 -11.97 9.95 -0.34
CA GLU A 158 -13.45 9.88 -0.30
C GLU A 158 -14.03 10.70 0.86
#